data_058b5a573479e30d056bc6d4affebd01
#
_entry.id   058b5a573479e30d056bc6d4affebd01
#
_cell.length_a   1.000
_cell.length_b   1.000
_cell.length_c   1.000
_cell.angle_alpha   90.00
_cell.angle_beta   90.00
_cell.angle_gamma   90.00
#
_symmetry.space_group_name_H-M   'P 1'
#
loop_
_entity.id
_entity.type
_entity.pdbx_description
1 polymer ?
#
loop_
_entity_poly.entity_id
_entity_poly.type
_entity_poly.pdbx_seq_one_letter_code
_entity_poly.pdbx_strand_id
1 'polypeptide(L)' 'MALIKQIVIEHGLRKQMLFELEVTYPTIRSALTFKSNTLTAKCIRQYALDHGGVLVRGEDEDHK' A
#
# COMPACT_ATOMS: atom_id res chain seq x y z
N MET A 1 -17.03 11.64 8.11
CA MET A 1 -16.65 10.92 7.18
C MET A 1 -15.24 10.98 6.88
N ALA A 2 -14.55 9.94 6.85
CA ALA A 2 -13.13 9.87 6.58
C ALA A 2 -12.91 9.47 5.16
N LEU A 3 -11.84 9.97 4.59
CA LEU A 3 -11.45 9.53 3.28
C LEU A 3 -10.54 8.34 3.43
N ILE A 4 -10.73 7.36 2.59
CA ILE A 4 -9.88 6.20 2.56
C ILE A 4 -8.82 6.43 1.51
N LYS A 5 -7.57 6.23 1.88
CA LYS A 5 -6.47 6.31 0.95
C LYS A 5 -5.83 4.96 0.85
N GLN A 6 -5.46 4.58 -0.33
CA GLN A 6 -4.69 3.35 -0.48
C GLN A 6 -3.95 3.40 -1.80
N ILE A 7 -2.89 2.63 -1.89
CA ILE A 7 -2.12 2.53 -3.11
C ILE A 7 -2.42 1.17 -3.71
N VAL A 8 -2.87 1.16 -4.94
CA VAL A 8 -3.23 -0.06 -5.63
C VAL A 8 -2.08 -0.47 -6.53
N ILE A 9 -1.67 -1.71 -6.45
CA ILE A 9 -0.58 -2.22 -7.25
C ILE A 9 -0.98 -3.54 -7.85
N GLU A 10 -0.23 -3.96 -8.86
CA GLU A 10 -0.47 -5.24 -9.48
C GLU A 10 -0.02 -6.35 -8.58
N HIS A 11 -0.60 -7.51 -8.77
CA HIS A 11 -0.24 -8.67 -7.97
C HIS A 11 1.24 -9.01 -8.13
N GLY A 12 1.76 -8.92 -9.33
CA GLY A 12 3.17 -9.20 -9.56
C GLY A 12 4.09 -8.26 -8.82
N LEU A 13 3.72 -7.00 -8.74
CA LEU A 13 4.53 -6.04 -8.00
C LEU A 13 4.53 -6.35 -6.50
N ARG A 14 3.40 -6.82 -6.00
CA ARG A 14 3.32 -7.20 -4.59
C ARG A 14 4.30 -8.32 -4.28
N LYS A 15 4.35 -9.33 -5.16
CA LYS A 15 5.28 -10.40 -4.99
C LYS A 15 6.71 -9.91 -5.07
N GLN A 16 6.98 -9.01 -6.00
CA GLN A 16 8.32 -8.46 -6.14
C GLN A 16 8.76 -7.73 -4.88
N MET A 17 7.84 -7.01 -4.25
CA MET A 17 8.17 -6.31 -3.03
C MET A 17 8.50 -7.25 -1.89
N LEU A 18 7.86 -8.41 -1.85
CA LEU A 18 8.19 -9.39 -0.82
C LEU A 18 9.66 -9.75 -0.87
N PHE A 19 10.20 -9.93 -2.08
CA PHE A 19 11.58 -10.32 -2.21
C PHE A 19 12.52 -9.12 -2.10
N GLU A 20 12.17 -8.02 -2.75
CA GLU A 20 13.08 -6.89 -2.79
C GLU A 20 13.20 -6.18 -1.44
N LEU A 21 12.11 -6.06 -0.73
CA LEU A 21 12.11 -5.34 0.53
C LEU A 21 12.10 -6.29 1.72
N GLU A 22 12.02 -7.59 1.46
CA GLU A 22 12.05 -8.59 2.51
C GLU A 22 10.98 -8.34 3.56
N VAL A 23 9.77 -8.10 3.09
CA VAL A 23 8.64 -7.84 3.98
C VAL A 23 7.59 -8.91 3.75
N THR A 24 6.55 -8.90 4.56
CA THR A 24 5.47 -9.88 4.43
C THR A 24 4.24 -9.23 3.84
N TYR A 25 3.30 -10.03 3.39
CA TYR A 25 2.05 -9.51 2.83
C TYR A 25 1.29 -8.60 3.81
N PRO A 26 1.11 -9.00 5.06
CA PRO A 26 0.41 -8.11 5.99
C PRO A 26 1.11 -6.76 6.14
N THR A 27 2.43 -6.75 6.10
CA THR A 27 3.19 -5.51 6.20
C THR A 27 2.94 -4.64 4.98
N ILE A 28 2.97 -5.25 3.79
CA ILE A 28 2.72 -4.51 2.57
C ILE A 28 1.30 -3.95 2.58
N ARG A 29 0.34 -4.77 2.99
CA ARG A 29 -1.05 -4.34 3.01
C ARG A 29 -1.26 -3.17 3.95
N SER A 30 -0.68 -3.25 5.14
CA SER A 30 -0.81 -2.16 6.11
C SER A 30 -0.18 -0.88 5.58
N ALA A 31 0.95 -1.00 4.90
CA ALA A 31 1.61 0.17 4.34
C ALA A 31 0.78 0.78 3.22
N LEU A 32 0.26 -0.04 2.33
CA LEU A 32 -0.48 0.46 1.19
C LEU A 32 -1.83 1.05 1.57
N THR A 33 -2.39 0.63 2.69
CA THR A 33 -3.66 1.18 3.14
C THR A 33 -3.47 2.28 4.17
N PHE A 34 -2.23 2.71 4.39
CA PHE A 34 -1.90 3.80 5.30
C PHE A 34 -2.26 3.51 6.74
N LYS A 35 -2.31 2.24 7.10
CA LYS A 35 -2.55 1.88 8.49
C LYS A 35 -1.28 1.89 9.31
N SER A 36 -0.14 1.84 8.65
CA SER A 36 1.15 1.86 9.31
C SER A 36 1.95 3.04 8.82
N ASN A 37 2.68 3.69 9.70
CA ASN A 37 3.49 4.83 9.34
C ASN A 37 4.94 4.63 9.70
N THR A 38 5.38 3.40 9.78
CA THR A 38 6.78 3.12 10.08
C THR A 38 7.64 3.49 8.87
N LEU A 39 8.93 3.52 9.08
CA LEU A 39 9.85 3.78 8.00
C LEU A 39 9.71 2.74 6.90
N THR A 40 9.53 1.48 7.28
CA THR A 40 9.33 0.42 6.33
C THR A 40 8.06 0.68 5.50
N ALA A 41 7.00 1.12 6.13
CA ALA A 41 5.76 1.42 5.43
C ALA A 41 5.95 2.53 4.42
N LYS A 42 6.73 3.54 4.76
CA LYS A 42 7.01 4.63 3.85
C LYS A 42 7.81 4.15 2.65
N CYS A 43 8.77 3.26 2.89
CA CYS A 43 9.55 2.68 1.81
C CYS A 43 8.67 1.86 0.88
N ILE A 44 7.75 1.09 1.43
CA ILE A 44 6.85 0.29 0.64
C ILE A 44 5.99 1.17 -0.24
N ARG A 45 5.46 2.24 0.32
CA ARG A 45 4.61 3.15 -0.45
C ARG A 45 5.39 3.82 -1.59
N GLN A 46 6.61 4.24 -1.30
CA GLN A 46 7.42 4.88 -2.31
C GLN A 46 7.77 3.89 -3.42
N TYR A 47 8.14 2.69 -3.04
CA TYR A 47 8.47 1.65 -4.01
C TYR A 47 7.26 1.37 -4.90
N ALA A 48 6.09 1.28 -4.30
CA ALA A 48 4.88 1.00 -5.05
C ALA A 48 4.59 2.09 -6.07
N LEU A 49 4.71 3.35 -5.66
CA LEU A 49 4.44 4.45 -6.57
C LEU A 49 5.48 4.54 -7.67
N ASP A 50 6.73 4.22 -7.36
CA ASP A 50 7.79 4.28 -8.36
C ASP A 50 7.63 3.18 -9.40
N HIS A 51 6.95 2.11 -9.08
CA HIS A 51 6.80 0.98 -9.99
C HIS A 51 5.38 0.85 -10.54
N GLY A 52 4.66 1.94 -10.60
CA GLY A 52 3.36 1.94 -11.26
C GLY A 52 2.16 1.85 -10.35
N GLY A 53 2.36 1.92 -9.07
CA GLY A 53 1.23 1.94 -8.15
C GLY A 53 0.44 3.23 -8.30
N VAL A 54 -0.83 3.15 -7.99
CA VAL A 54 -1.73 4.29 -8.14
C VAL A 54 -2.34 4.61 -6.79
N LEU A 55 -2.26 5.86 -6.40
CA LEU A 55 -2.88 6.29 -5.16
C LEU A 55 -4.36 6.54 -5.41
N VAL A 56 -5.18 5.84 -4.65
CA VAL A 56 -6.62 5.95 -4.80
C VAL A 56 -7.16 6.57 -3.53
N ARG A 57 -8.04 7.55 -3.67
CA ARG A 57 -8.71 8.15 -2.55
C ARG A 57 -10.18 7.98 -2.76
N GLY A 58 -10.86 7.54 -1.75
CA GLY A 58 -12.28 7.35 -1.84
C GLY A 58 -12.91 7.69 -0.53
N GLU A 59 -14.22 7.83 -0.53
CA GLU A 59 -14.89 8.04 0.70
C GLU A 59 -15.08 6.73 1.39
N ASP A 60 -15.26 6.84 2.68
CA ASP A 60 -15.49 5.68 3.47
C ASP A 60 -16.81 5.10 3.14
N GLU A 61 -16.84 3.96 2.63
CA GLU A 61 -17.94 3.39 2.22
C GLU A 61 -18.46 2.48 2.97
N ASP A 62 -18.13 2.30 3.92
CA ASP A 62 -18.54 1.41 4.60
C ASP A 62 -19.79 1.53 4.75
N HIS A 63 -20.31 1.85 4.39
CA HIS A 63 -21.44 1.96 4.45
C HIS A 63 -22.20 1.16 3.88
N LYS A 64 -22.28 0.80 3.81
CA LYS A 64 -22.82 0.15 3.32
C LYS A 64 -23.10 -0.32 3.62
#